data_ffce8ce7bcba635e3645fe8df033e064
#
_entry.id   ffce8ce7bcba635e3645fe8df033e064
#
_cell.length_a   1.000
_cell.length_b   1.000
_cell.length_c   1.000
_cell.angle_alpha   90.00
_cell.angle_beta   90.00
_cell.angle_gamma   90.00
#
_symmetry.space_group_name_H-M   'P 1'
#
loop_
_entity.id
_entity.type
_entity.pdbx_description
1 polymer ?
#
loop_
_entity_poly.entity_id
_entity_poly.type
_entity_poly.pdbx_seq_one_letter_code
_entity_poly.pdbx_strand_id
1 'polypeptide(L)'
;MTEHFDMIVVGAGISGIGAGVHLKKHCPDRSYMILEGRPGIGGTWDLFRYPGIRSDSDMYTLGFNFKPWTDQKAIADGDSILRYLDETVREYGLSEKIRFGHHVEAAAWDSRAARWTVTARTNGTPVRFTCNFLYMCSGYYRYDAGYTPQFEGADSFRGRIIHPQHWPQDLDYAGKRVVVIGSGATAVTLVPEMAKTAHVTMLQRSPTYMVSRPAEDRFANWLRRWLPPMLAYNIVRWRNVALQQWVFRLARSKPEKLKKKLLGGVQDLLGPDYDVKTHFTPTYNPWEQRLCLVPDHDLFDAIREGRAEVATDHIDRFTQTGILLKSGKTLEADIIVTATGLELLFMAGIDVTLDGRKVEFPKTYGYKGIMFSGVPNLAVAFGYTNASWTLKADLTSEYLCRVLNHMTETGTDVATPTLDDPAMESEPWIDFSSGYFKRGLHQFPKQGKALPWRLNQNYAGDVKMFRHAPVDDGVLRFSKAADATAQRAPEAIAAE
;
A
#
# COMPACT_ATOMS: atom_id res chain seq x y z
N MET A 1 18.62 -21.96 -21.78
CA MET A 1 17.67 -22.73 -20.95
C MET A 1 16.90 -21.76 -20.08
N THR A 2 15.61 -21.97 -19.90
CA THR A 2 14.78 -21.14 -19.01
C THR A 2 15.04 -21.55 -17.57
N GLU A 3 15.43 -20.60 -16.71
CA GLU A 3 15.64 -20.87 -15.28
C GLU A 3 14.33 -21.19 -14.59
N HIS A 4 14.37 -22.14 -13.65
CA HIS A 4 13.22 -22.60 -12.89
C HIS A 4 13.44 -22.37 -11.39
N PHE A 5 12.40 -21.93 -10.68
CA PHE A 5 12.37 -21.73 -9.24
C PHE A 5 11.10 -22.35 -8.62
N ASP A 6 11.16 -22.76 -7.38
CA ASP A 6 9.94 -23.16 -6.66
C ASP A 6 9.01 -21.98 -6.48
N MET A 7 9.56 -20.78 -6.22
CA MET A 7 8.76 -19.56 -6.11
C MET A 7 9.45 -18.38 -6.80
N ILE A 8 8.67 -17.59 -7.55
CA ILE A 8 9.07 -16.24 -7.96
C ILE A 8 8.25 -15.23 -7.16
N VAL A 9 8.96 -14.28 -6.55
CA VAL A 9 8.39 -13.11 -5.88
C VAL A 9 8.58 -11.91 -6.81
N VAL A 10 7.52 -11.14 -7.07
CA VAL A 10 7.57 -9.97 -7.95
C VAL A 10 7.51 -8.70 -7.12
N GLY A 11 8.60 -7.94 -7.14
CA GLY A 11 8.82 -6.69 -6.41
C GLY A 11 9.73 -6.84 -5.19
N ALA A 12 10.73 -5.96 -5.06
CA ALA A 12 11.65 -5.87 -3.93
C ALA A 12 11.34 -4.66 -3.01
N GLY A 13 10.07 -4.34 -2.86
CA GLY A 13 9.57 -3.45 -1.82
C GLY A 13 9.50 -4.16 -0.46
N ILE A 14 8.92 -3.48 0.53
CA ILE A 14 8.80 -4.03 1.90
C ILE A 14 8.14 -5.43 1.92
N SER A 15 7.14 -5.69 1.09
CA SER A 15 6.47 -7.00 1.03
C SER A 15 7.38 -8.09 0.47
N GLY A 16 8.10 -7.82 -0.62
CA GLY A 16 8.95 -8.83 -1.27
C GLY A 16 10.21 -9.15 -0.46
N ILE A 17 10.80 -8.15 0.20
CA ILE A 17 11.91 -8.35 1.13
C ILE A 17 11.43 -9.22 2.31
N GLY A 18 10.27 -8.90 2.90
CA GLY A 18 9.67 -9.73 3.94
C GLY A 18 9.40 -11.16 3.49
N ALA A 19 8.85 -11.34 2.28
CA ALA A 19 8.64 -12.65 1.68
C ALA A 19 9.93 -13.47 1.55
N GLY A 20 11.02 -12.83 1.08
CA GLY A 20 12.33 -13.47 0.97
C GLY A 20 12.87 -13.96 2.31
N VAL A 21 12.69 -13.19 3.39
CA VAL A 21 13.09 -13.59 4.74
C VAL A 21 12.24 -14.76 5.24
N HIS A 22 10.91 -14.70 5.04
CA HIS A 22 10.02 -15.80 5.45
C HIS A 22 10.31 -17.09 4.70
N LEU A 23 10.55 -17.03 3.38
CA LEU A 23 10.96 -18.19 2.57
C LEU A 23 12.27 -18.78 3.09
N LYS A 24 13.28 -17.96 3.33
CA LYS A 24 14.57 -18.42 3.88
C LYS A 24 14.41 -19.10 5.24
N LYS A 25 13.53 -18.61 6.10
CA LYS A 25 13.31 -19.14 7.45
C LYS A 25 12.46 -20.41 7.50
N HIS A 26 11.41 -20.47 6.66
CA HIS A 26 10.35 -21.47 6.79
C HIS A 26 10.31 -22.47 5.62
N CYS A 27 11.03 -22.18 4.53
CA CYS A 27 11.14 -23.03 3.34
C CYS A 27 12.60 -23.07 2.84
N PRO A 28 13.59 -23.43 3.69
CA PRO A 28 15.02 -23.31 3.36
C PRO A 28 15.46 -24.14 2.15
N ASP A 29 14.79 -25.26 1.90
CA ASP A 29 15.12 -26.20 0.82
C ASP A 29 14.50 -25.82 -0.53
N ARG A 30 13.70 -24.74 -0.58
CA ARG A 30 13.06 -24.26 -1.81
C ARG A 30 13.87 -23.17 -2.48
N SER A 31 13.99 -23.31 -3.79
CA SER A 31 14.57 -22.27 -4.64
C SER A 31 13.60 -21.11 -4.84
N TYR A 32 14.06 -19.88 -4.68
CA TYR A 32 13.27 -18.71 -4.99
C TYR A 32 14.09 -17.57 -5.55
N MET A 33 13.41 -16.67 -6.27
CA MET A 33 13.98 -15.46 -6.84
C MET A 33 13.01 -14.29 -6.66
N ILE A 34 13.54 -13.10 -6.36
CA ILE A 34 12.80 -11.85 -6.30
C ILE A 34 13.13 -11.05 -7.56
N LEU A 35 12.12 -10.75 -8.40
CA LEU A 35 12.27 -9.94 -9.61
C LEU A 35 11.82 -8.52 -9.30
N GLU A 36 12.72 -7.55 -9.49
CA GLU A 36 12.44 -6.13 -9.28
C GLU A 36 12.63 -5.36 -10.59
N GLY A 37 11.60 -4.58 -10.99
CA GLY A 37 11.64 -3.79 -12.22
C GLY A 37 12.54 -2.57 -12.17
N ARG A 38 12.82 -2.06 -10.97
CA ARG A 38 13.62 -0.86 -10.71
C ARG A 38 15.09 -1.23 -10.44
N PRO A 39 16.03 -0.25 -10.45
CA PRO A 39 17.44 -0.50 -10.18
C PRO A 39 17.77 -0.65 -8.68
N GLY A 40 16.80 -0.44 -7.77
CA GLY A 40 16.99 -0.50 -6.32
C GLY A 40 15.83 -1.14 -5.59
N ILE A 41 16.07 -1.51 -4.34
CA ILE A 41 15.05 -1.99 -3.41
C ILE A 41 14.19 -0.84 -2.87
N GLY A 42 13.10 -1.16 -2.18
CA GLY A 42 12.31 -0.21 -1.39
C GLY A 42 10.92 0.09 -1.95
N GLY A 43 10.69 -0.17 -3.25
CA GLY A 43 9.37 0.03 -3.86
C GLY A 43 8.86 1.46 -3.68
N THR A 44 7.74 1.65 -2.98
CA THR A 44 7.15 2.97 -2.69
C THR A 44 8.14 3.93 -2.02
N TRP A 45 8.97 3.45 -1.10
CA TRP A 45 9.93 4.27 -0.36
C TRP A 45 11.12 4.71 -1.21
N ASP A 46 11.44 3.99 -2.27
CA ASP A 46 12.41 4.40 -3.28
C ASP A 46 11.81 5.26 -4.40
N LEU A 47 10.51 5.06 -4.71
CA LEU A 47 9.81 5.82 -5.76
C LEU A 47 9.58 7.28 -5.35
N PHE A 48 9.07 7.52 -4.14
CA PHE A 48 8.75 8.86 -3.68
C PHE A 48 9.95 9.54 -3.07
N ARG A 49 10.32 10.70 -3.65
CA ARG A 49 11.50 11.50 -3.27
C ARG A 49 11.15 12.95 -2.93
N TYR A 50 9.87 13.26 -2.75
CA TYR A 50 9.44 14.60 -2.39
C TYR A 50 9.86 14.97 -0.96
N PRO A 51 10.10 16.26 -0.66
CA PRO A 51 10.52 16.73 0.65
C PRO A 51 9.62 16.25 1.79
N GLY A 52 10.22 15.80 2.87
CA GLY A 52 9.52 15.36 4.07
C GLY A 52 8.83 14.01 3.96
N ILE A 53 9.05 13.23 2.87
CA ILE A 53 8.47 11.88 2.73
C ILE A 53 8.65 11.06 4.01
N ARG A 54 7.56 10.57 4.57
CA ARG A 54 7.53 9.83 5.83
C ARG A 54 6.38 8.83 5.87
N SER A 55 6.44 7.88 6.77
CA SER A 55 5.35 6.96 7.02
C SER A 55 4.18 7.67 7.73
N ASP A 56 2.96 7.28 7.40
CA ASP A 56 1.74 7.60 8.14
C ASP A 56 1.40 6.53 9.21
N SER A 57 2.27 5.54 9.35
CA SER A 57 2.20 4.46 10.33
C SER A 57 3.47 4.41 11.17
N ASP A 58 3.33 4.01 12.43
CA ASP A 58 4.51 3.79 13.27
C ASP A 58 5.32 2.56 12.84
N MET A 59 6.63 2.61 13.02
CA MET A 59 7.56 1.55 12.62
C MET A 59 7.45 0.27 13.44
N TYR A 60 6.77 0.30 14.60
CA TYR A 60 6.49 -0.92 15.35
C TYR A 60 5.44 -1.79 14.68
N THR A 61 4.58 -1.17 13.88
CA THR A 61 3.55 -1.87 13.07
C THR A 61 3.91 -1.95 11.60
N LEU A 62 4.68 -0.99 11.06
CA LEU A 62 5.17 -1.02 9.68
C LEU A 62 6.43 -1.88 9.51
N GLY A 63 7.29 -1.99 10.51
CA GLY A 63 8.45 -2.88 10.49
C GLY A 63 8.06 -4.36 10.47
N PHE A 64 9.01 -5.21 10.13
CA PHE A 64 8.81 -6.67 10.09
C PHE A 64 8.62 -7.27 11.48
N ASN A 65 7.91 -8.38 11.57
CA ASN A 65 7.73 -9.10 12.83
C ASN A 65 9.01 -9.79 13.34
N PHE A 66 10.00 -9.96 12.48
CA PHE A 66 11.26 -10.66 12.76
C PHE A 66 12.46 -9.72 12.93
N LYS A 67 12.33 -8.42 12.66
CA LYS A 67 13.39 -7.41 12.82
C LYS A 67 12.85 -6.20 13.58
N PRO A 68 13.40 -5.90 14.78
CA PRO A 68 12.91 -4.78 15.59
C PRO A 68 13.29 -3.44 14.96
N TRP A 69 12.43 -2.44 15.14
CA TRP A 69 12.77 -1.06 14.92
C TRP A 69 13.48 -0.51 16.15
N THR A 70 14.64 0.12 15.96
CA THR A 70 15.51 0.57 17.06
C THR A 70 15.76 2.07 17.09
N ASP A 71 15.32 2.84 16.08
CA ASP A 71 15.44 4.30 16.10
C ASP A 71 14.49 4.95 17.12
N GLN A 72 14.79 6.20 17.52
CA GLN A 72 13.97 6.93 18.50
C GLN A 72 12.62 7.34 17.92
N LYS A 73 12.60 7.79 16.64
CA LYS A 73 11.37 8.16 15.96
C LYS A 73 10.58 6.92 15.56
N ALA A 74 9.36 6.82 16.04
CA ALA A 74 8.41 5.79 15.63
C ALA A 74 7.80 6.10 14.26
N ILE A 75 7.61 7.40 13.94
CA ILE A 75 7.18 7.87 12.62
C ILE A 75 8.45 8.18 11.83
N ALA A 76 8.84 7.25 10.97
CA ALA A 76 10.09 7.30 10.24
C ALA A 76 9.97 8.07 8.92
N ASP A 77 11.02 8.78 8.55
CA ASP A 77 11.22 9.33 7.21
C ASP A 77 11.58 8.22 6.20
N GLY A 78 11.45 8.55 4.91
CA GLY A 78 11.68 7.60 3.81
C GLY A 78 13.08 7.00 3.81
N ASP A 79 14.11 7.80 4.09
CA ASP A 79 15.51 7.35 4.11
C ASP A 79 15.78 6.37 5.25
N SER A 80 15.19 6.61 6.41
CA SER A 80 15.26 5.69 7.55
C SER A 80 14.59 4.35 7.26
N ILE A 81 13.47 4.36 6.52
CA ILE A 81 12.79 3.13 6.10
C ILE A 81 13.64 2.40 5.04
N LEU A 82 14.21 3.10 4.07
CA LEU A 82 15.10 2.49 3.07
C LEU A 82 16.33 1.86 3.72
N ARG A 83 16.95 2.54 4.68
CA ARG A 83 18.06 2.00 5.47
C ARG A 83 17.66 0.71 6.20
N TYR A 84 16.50 0.70 6.86
CA TYR A 84 15.97 -0.48 7.53
C TYR A 84 15.75 -1.66 6.58
N LEU A 85 15.26 -1.40 5.36
CA LEU A 85 15.09 -2.42 4.33
C LEU A 85 16.43 -2.93 3.80
N ASP A 86 17.40 -2.05 3.55
CA ASP A 86 18.73 -2.41 3.09
C ASP A 86 19.49 -3.25 4.13
N GLU A 87 19.45 -2.85 5.40
CA GLU A 87 19.96 -3.65 6.51
C GLU A 87 19.30 -5.03 6.56
N THR A 88 17.98 -5.11 6.34
CA THR A 88 17.26 -6.40 6.31
C THR A 88 17.78 -7.29 5.19
N VAL A 89 17.96 -6.74 3.98
CA VAL A 89 18.52 -7.49 2.84
C VAL A 89 19.91 -8.04 3.15
N ARG A 90 20.77 -7.23 3.78
CA ARG A 90 22.13 -7.65 4.15
C ARG A 90 22.15 -8.68 5.28
N GLU A 91 21.44 -8.42 6.37
CA GLU A 91 21.40 -9.31 7.54
C GLU A 91 20.87 -10.69 7.21
N TYR A 92 19.89 -10.76 6.32
CA TYR A 92 19.30 -12.03 5.90
C TYR A 92 19.91 -12.59 4.62
N GLY A 93 20.94 -11.94 4.04
CA GLY A 93 21.65 -12.44 2.85
C GLY A 93 20.75 -12.62 1.64
N LEU A 94 19.89 -11.63 1.37
CA LEU A 94 18.94 -11.67 0.25
C LEU A 94 19.50 -11.08 -1.05
N SER A 95 20.68 -10.47 -1.03
CA SER A 95 21.23 -9.71 -2.17
C SER A 95 21.31 -10.56 -3.44
N GLU A 96 21.73 -11.80 -3.34
CA GLU A 96 21.82 -12.74 -4.47
C GLU A 96 20.46 -13.29 -4.94
N LYS A 97 19.42 -13.08 -4.14
CA LYS A 97 18.04 -13.49 -4.45
C LYS A 97 17.23 -12.40 -5.15
N ILE A 98 17.78 -11.19 -5.30
CA ILE A 98 17.10 -10.05 -5.94
C ILE A 98 17.74 -9.80 -7.29
N ARG A 99 16.93 -9.79 -8.36
CA ARG A 99 17.33 -9.39 -9.71
C ARG A 99 16.67 -8.08 -10.07
N PHE A 100 17.48 -7.05 -10.21
CA PHE A 100 17.04 -5.71 -10.59
C PHE A 100 16.87 -5.58 -12.11
N GLY A 101 16.10 -4.57 -12.53
CA GLY A 101 15.85 -4.30 -13.95
C GLY A 101 15.04 -5.38 -14.66
N HIS A 102 14.29 -6.19 -13.93
CA HIS A 102 13.42 -7.24 -14.44
C HIS A 102 11.95 -6.86 -14.27
N HIS A 103 11.42 -6.10 -15.21
CA HIS A 103 10.02 -5.68 -15.20
C HIS A 103 9.13 -6.83 -15.68
N VAL A 104 8.37 -7.45 -14.77
CA VAL A 104 7.44 -8.53 -15.11
C VAL A 104 6.24 -7.97 -15.86
N GLU A 105 5.94 -8.53 -17.03
CA GLU A 105 4.86 -8.08 -17.93
C GLU A 105 3.74 -9.11 -18.04
N ALA A 106 4.06 -10.41 -17.93
CA ALA A 106 3.07 -11.46 -18.09
C ALA A 106 3.39 -12.71 -17.26
N ALA A 107 2.36 -13.47 -16.90
CA ALA A 107 2.46 -14.78 -16.29
C ALA A 107 1.44 -15.75 -16.93
N ALA A 108 1.91 -16.89 -17.40
CA ALA A 108 1.09 -17.91 -18.04
C ALA A 108 1.16 -19.22 -17.26
N TRP A 109 0.02 -19.72 -16.80
CA TRP A 109 -0.10 -21.03 -16.15
C TRP A 109 -0.33 -22.13 -17.17
N ASP A 110 0.41 -23.21 -17.04
CA ASP A 110 0.18 -24.47 -17.75
C ASP A 110 -0.29 -25.53 -16.75
N SER A 111 -1.56 -25.94 -16.87
CA SER A 111 -2.17 -26.92 -15.96
C SER A 111 -1.57 -28.33 -16.11
N ARG A 112 -1.03 -28.67 -17.28
CA ARG A 112 -0.41 -29.98 -17.50
C ARG A 112 0.95 -30.08 -16.80
N ALA A 113 1.70 -28.97 -16.84
CA ALA A 113 3.01 -28.88 -16.20
C ALA A 113 2.92 -28.41 -14.74
N ALA A 114 1.74 -27.99 -14.26
CA ALA A 114 1.51 -27.31 -12.98
C ALA A 114 2.52 -26.20 -12.73
N ARG A 115 2.68 -25.28 -13.68
CA ARG A 115 3.80 -24.34 -13.72
C ARG A 115 3.40 -22.99 -14.30
N TRP A 116 3.93 -21.95 -13.70
CA TRP A 116 3.91 -20.58 -14.24
C TRP A 116 5.11 -20.37 -15.16
N THR A 117 4.88 -19.76 -16.32
CA THR A 117 5.91 -19.10 -17.13
C THR A 117 5.78 -17.59 -16.93
N VAL A 118 6.79 -16.99 -16.33
CA VAL A 118 6.86 -15.56 -16.04
C VAL A 118 7.71 -14.87 -17.10
N THR A 119 7.14 -13.91 -17.81
CA THR A 119 7.85 -13.10 -18.80
C THR A 119 8.17 -11.74 -18.18
N ALA A 120 9.45 -11.40 -18.14
CA ALA A 120 9.94 -10.10 -17.71
C ALA A 120 10.71 -9.43 -18.85
N ARG A 121 10.80 -8.09 -18.80
CA ARG A 121 11.63 -7.30 -19.71
C ARG A 121 12.85 -6.78 -18.95
N THR A 122 14.04 -6.99 -19.51
CA THR A 122 15.29 -6.42 -19.01
C THR A 122 16.03 -5.75 -20.14
N ASN A 123 16.42 -4.48 -19.98
CA ASN A 123 17.08 -3.67 -21.02
C ASN A 123 16.39 -3.75 -22.40
N GLY A 124 15.05 -3.72 -22.40
CA GLY A 124 14.24 -3.81 -23.62
C GLY A 124 14.05 -5.25 -24.16
N THR A 125 14.76 -6.25 -23.64
CA THR A 125 14.72 -7.63 -24.11
C THR A 125 13.82 -8.49 -23.22
N PRO A 126 12.89 -9.29 -23.78
CA PRO A 126 12.08 -10.21 -23.01
C PRO A 126 12.92 -11.40 -22.52
N VAL A 127 12.82 -11.71 -21.25
CA VAL A 127 13.40 -12.89 -20.59
C VAL A 127 12.29 -13.72 -19.95
N ARG A 128 12.49 -15.04 -19.89
CA ARG A 128 11.48 -15.96 -19.32
C ARG A 128 12.06 -16.76 -18.19
N PHE A 129 11.25 -16.94 -17.17
CA PHE A 129 11.48 -17.79 -16.02
C PHE A 129 10.30 -18.74 -15.86
N THR A 130 10.50 -19.83 -15.15
CA THR A 130 9.39 -20.69 -14.73
C THR A 130 9.38 -20.86 -13.22
N CYS A 131 8.19 -21.02 -12.63
CA CYS A 131 8.07 -21.32 -11.22
C CYS A 131 6.84 -22.18 -10.90
N ASN A 132 6.87 -22.87 -9.75
CA ASN A 132 5.74 -23.63 -9.27
C ASN A 132 4.70 -22.70 -8.61
N PHE A 133 5.14 -21.64 -7.93
CA PHE A 133 4.27 -20.66 -7.24
C PHE A 133 4.70 -19.23 -7.57
N LEU A 134 3.73 -18.36 -7.85
CA LEU A 134 3.96 -16.94 -8.13
C LEU A 134 3.42 -16.07 -7.01
N TYR A 135 4.26 -15.20 -6.43
CA TYR A 135 3.87 -14.30 -5.36
C TYR A 135 4.07 -12.83 -5.76
N MET A 136 2.98 -12.12 -5.95
CA MET A 136 2.97 -10.73 -6.37
C MET A 136 3.13 -9.80 -5.16
N CYS A 137 4.30 -9.23 -5.01
CA CYS A 137 4.65 -8.21 -4.01
C CYS A 137 4.84 -6.82 -4.65
N SER A 138 4.23 -6.59 -5.79
CA SER A 138 4.36 -5.41 -6.65
C SER A 138 3.66 -4.14 -6.14
N GLY A 139 3.00 -4.21 -4.96
CA GLY A 139 2.17 -3.12 -4.49
C GLY A 139 0.89 -2.96 -5.31
N TYR A 140 0.28 -1.78 -5.25
CA TYR A 140 -0.98 -1.49 -5.96
C TYR A 140 -1.04 -0.09 -6.55
N TYR A 141 0.08 0.61 -6.61
CA TYR A 141 0.21 1.91 -7.28
C TYR A 141 0.83 1.78 -8.66
N ARG A 142 0.35 2.58 -9.59
CA ARG A 142 1.02 2.80 -10.86
C ARG A 142 2.30 3.62 -10.61
N TYR A 143 3.44 3.16 -11.13
CA TYR A 143 4.74 3.81 -10.89
C TYR A 143 5.12 4.84 -11.95
N ASP A 144 4.60 4.69 -13.17
CA ASP A 144 4.89 5.57 -14.31
C ASP A 144 4.08 6.86 -14.30
N ALA A 145 2.93 6.89 -13.62
CA ALA A 145 2.10 8.11 -13.53
C ALA A 145 1.30 8.17 -12.23
N GLY A 146 1.19 9.37 -11.67
CA GLY A 146 0.21 9.71 -10.66
C GLY A 146 -1.03 10.34 -11.29
N TYR A 147 -2.10 10.47 -10.51
CA TYR A 147 -3.32 11.07 -11.00
C TYR A 147 -3.25 12.60 -10.97
N THR A 148 -3.32 13.22 -12.14
CA THR A 148 -3.48 14.67 -12.28
C THR A 148 -4.74 14.94 -13.11
N PRO A 149 -5.74 15.63 -12.56
CA PRO A 149 -6.88 16.10 -13.34
C PRO A 149 -6.42 17.03 -14.46
N GLN A 150 -7.18 17.11 -15.53
CA GLN A 150 -7.00 18.17 -16.52
C GLN A 150 -7.50 19.47 -15.91
N PHE A 151 -6.60 20.42 -15.72
CA PHE A 151 -6.93 21.77 -15.28
C PHE A 151 -6.99 22.71 -16.48
N GLU A 152 -8.12 23.42 -16.62
CA GLU A 152 -8.25 24.44 -17.65
C GLU A 152 -7.14 25.50 -17.47
N GLY A 153 -6.50 25.90 -18.56
CA GLY A 153 -5.43 26.90 -18.56
C GLY A 153 -4.08 26.44 -18.03
N ALA A 154 -3.88 25.15 -17.71
CA ALA A 154 -2.61 24.64 -17.18
C ALA A 154 -1.41 24.96 -18.10
N ASP A 155 -1.61 24.86 -19.43
CA ASP A 155 -0.55 25.16 -20.42
C ASP A 155 -0.15 26.64 -20.47
N SER A 156 -0.99 27.54 -19.93
CA SER A 156 -0.70 28.98 -19.86
C SER A 156 0.15 29.38 -18.66
N PHE A 157 0.23 28.51 -17.65
CA PHE A 157 0.99 28.80 -16.43
C PHE A 157 2.49 28.88 -16.73
N ARG A 158 3.13 29.96 -16.32
CA ARG A 158 4.53 30.24 -16.60
C ARG A 158 5.52 29.60 -15.62
N GLY A 159 5.03 29.16 -14.47
CA GLY A 159 5.80 28.47 -13.45
C GLY A 159 5.93 26.96 -13.72
N ARG A 160 6.39 26.21 -12.72
CA ARG A 160 6.51 24.75 -12.80
C ARG A 160 5.29 24.06 -12.20
N ILE A 161 4.73 23.08 -12.92
CA ILE A 161 3.70 22.17 -12.40
C ILE A 161 4.37 20.83 -12.13
N ILE A 162 4.25 20.30 -10.91
CA ILE A 162 4.99 19.12 -10.46
C ILE A 162 4.02 18.15 -9.81
N HIS A 163 4.08 16.86 -10.21
CA HIS A 163 3.44 15.79 -9.44
C HIS A 163 4.43 15.20 -8.44
N PRO A 164 4.08 15.00 -7.15
CA PRO A 164 5.00 14.53 -6.11
C PRO A 164 5.64 13.18 -6.39
N GLN A 165 5.01 12.32 -7.18
CA GLN A 165 5.55 11.01 -7.57
C GLN A 165 6.82 11.13 -8.43
N HIS A 166 6.97 12.21 -9.17
CA HIS A 166 8.11 12.51 -10.03
C HIS A 166 8.79 13.80 -9.60
N TRP A 167 9.20 13.85 -8.35
CA TRP A 167 9.81 15.05 -7.75
C TRP A 167 11.19 15.34 -8.36
N PRO A 168 11.39 16.53 -8.98
CA PRO A 168 12.71 16.91 -9.48
C PRO A 168 13.68 17.15 -8.33
N GLN A 169 14.82 16.47 -8.34
CA GLN A 169 15.80 16.56 -7.26
C GLN A 169 16.51 17.92 -7.20
N ASP A 170 16.52 18.65 -8.30
CA ASP A 170 17.14 19.97 -8.50
C ASP A 170 16.16 21.13 -8.27
N LEU A 171 14.95 20.87 -7.78
CA LEU A 171 13.93 21.89 -7.60
C LEU A 171 14.30 22.85 -6.46
N ASP A 172 14.65 24.08 -6.80
CA ASP A 172 14.77 25.18 -5.86
C ASP A 172 13.43 25.87 -5.67
N TYR A 173 12.89 25.76 -4.46
CA TYR A 173 11.64 26.41 -4.04
C TYR A 173 11.84 27.44 -2.92
N ALA A 174 13.07 27.72 -2.50
CA ALA A 174 13.35 28.70 -1.43
C ALA A 174 12.86 30.09 -1.84
N GLY A 175 12.12 30.75 -0.95
CA GLY A 175 11.53 32.07 -1.16
C GLY A 175 10.40 32.12 -2.22
N LYS A 176 9.98 30.98 -2.78
CA LYS A 176 8.93 30.89 -3.81
C LYS A 176 7.53 30.83 -3.18
N ARG A 177 6.54 31.24 -3.96
CA ARG A 177 5.12 31.01 -3.66
C ARG A 177 4.74 29.66 -4.23
N VAL A 178 4.39 28.71 -3.36
CA VAL A 178 4.05 27.36 -3.76
C VAL A 178 2.58 27.08 -3.45
N VAL A 179 1.81 26.62 -4.42
CA VAL A 179 0.47 26.10 -4.20
C VAL A 179 0.49 24.59 -4.28
N VAL A 180 0.15 23.90 -3.18
CA VAL A 180 0.02 22.45 -3.10
C VAL A 180 -1.45 22.07 -3.21
N ILE A 181 -1.86 21.47 -4.33
CA ILE A 181 -3.26 21.07 -4.58
C ILE A 181 -3.50 19.67 -3.96
N GLY A 182 -4.27 19.63 -2.90
CA GLY A 182 -4.67 18.41 -2.18
C GLY A 182 -4.66 18.58 -0.68
N SER A 183 -5.30 17.65 0.03
CA SER A 183 -5.36 17.59 1.50
C SER A 183 -5.06 16.19 2.04
N GLY A 184 -4.57 15.28 1.20
CA GLY A 184 -4.19 13.93 1.59
C GLY A 184 -2.80 13.86 2.22
N ALA A 185 -2.35 12.64 2.56
CA ALA A 185 -1.07 12.39 3.24
C ALA A 185 0.13 13.09 2.57
N THR A 186 0.18 13.13 1.24
CA THR A 186 1.24 13.80 0.49
C THR A 186 1.26 15.32 0.75
N ALA A 187 0.10 15.98 0.67
CA ALA A 187 0.02 17.42 0.93
C ALA A 187 0.34 17.74 2.40
N VAL A 188 -0.20 16.97 3.34
CA VAL A 188 0.05 17.09 4.78
C VAL A 188 1.53 16.93 5.13
N THR A 189 2.27 16.18 4.32
CA THR A 189 3.72 15.99 4.48
C THR A 189 4.53 17.09 3.81
N LEU A 190 4.18 17.46 2.57
CA LEU A 190 4.91 18.45 1.78
C LEU A 190 4.80 19.87 2.36
N VAL A 191 3.58 20.27 2.75
CA VAL A 191 3.29 21.64 3.16
C VAL A 191 4.22 22.10 4.31
N PRO A 192 4.31 21.42 5.46
CA PRO A 192 5.16 21.86 6.54
C PRO A 192 6.65 21.82 6.18
N GLU A 193 7.08 20.87 5.35
CA GLU A 193 8.48 20.77 4.95
C GLU A 193 8.89 21.89 4.02
N MET A 194 8.10 22.18 2.99
CA MET A 194 8.37 23.28 2.06
C MET A 194 8.22 24.64 2.74
N ALA A 195 7.31 24.77 3.71
CA ALA A 195 7.08 26.00 4.45
C ALA A 195 8.26 26.41 5.37
N LYS A 196 9.29 25.60 5.48
CA LYS A 196 10.54 25.98 6.15
C LYS A 196 11.31 27.05 5.39
N THR A 197 11.17 27.10 4.05
CA THR A 197 11.94 27.98 3.18
C THR A 197 11.09 28.70 2.11
N ALA A 198 9.82 28.31 1.91
CA ALA A 198 8.91 28.84 0.90
C ALA A 198 7.62 29.40 1.55
N HIS A 199 6.85 30.17 0.79
CA HIS A 199 5.47 30.55 1.14
C HIS A 199 4.52 29.52 0.55
N VAL A 200 3.84 28.72 1.37
CA VAL A 200 3.07 27.58 0.91
C VAL A 200 1.58 27.76 1.16
N THR A 201 0.76 27.63 0.11
CA THR A 201 -0.69 27.53 0.23
C THR A 201 -1.15 26.11 -0.05
N MET A 202 -1.77 25.45 0.94
CA MET A 202 -2.47 24.18 0.75
C MET A 202 -3.85 24.46 0.18
N LEU A 203 -4.06 24.17 -1.10
CA LEU A 203 -5.34 24.30 -1.78
C LEU A 203 -6.09 22.98 -1.78
N GLN A 204 -7.26 22.96 -1.18
CA GLN A 204 -8.11 21.77 -1.09
C GLN A 204 -9.54 22.04 -1.54
N ARG A 205 -10.15 21.08 -2.21
CA ARG A 205 -11.57 21.10 -2.56
C ARG A 205 -12.45 20.76 -1.36
N SER A 206 -11.99 19.83 -0.54
CA SER A 206 -12.67 19.38 0.67
C SER A 206 -11.63 19.02 1.73
N PRO A 207 -11.91 19.32 3.01
CA PRO A 207 -11.03 18.97 4.11
C PRO A 207 -10.85 17.45 4.28
N THR A 208 -9.78 17.11 4.98
CA THR A 208 -9.47 15.72 5.43
C THR A 208 -9.32 15.73 6.94
N TYR A 209 -9.74 14.65 7.62
CA TYR A 209 -9.47 14.49 9.05
C TYR A 209 -7.98 14.37 9.31
N MET A 210 -7.50 15.12 10.28
CA MET A 210 -6.10 15.10 10.70
C MET A 210 -5.99 14.76 12.17
N VAL A 211 -4.91 14.08 12.53
CA VAL A 211 -4.58 13.79 13.93
C VAL A 211 -3.10 14.06 14.16
N SER A 212 -2.79 14.82 15.20
CA SER A 212 -1.39 15.03 15.58
C SER A 212 -0.97 14.04 16.65
N ARG A 213 0.29 13.56 16.51
CA ARG A 213 0.95 12.68 17.47
C ARG A 213 2.44 12.98 17.48
N PRO A 214 3.13 12.75 18.62
CA PRO A 214 4.59 12.79 18.65
C PRO A 214 5.19 11.80 17.62
N ALA A 215 6.26 12.23 16.95
CA ALA A 215 7.04 11.35 16.07
C ALA A 215 7.79 10.29 16.87
N GLU A 216 8.20 10.62 18.10
CA GLU A 216 8.84 9.68 19.02
C GLU A 216 7.82 8.95 19.90
N ASP A 217 8.05 7.67 20.14
CA ASP A 217 7.31 6.89 21.13
C ASP A 217 8.13 6.80 22.42
N ARG A 218 7.85 7.70 23.37
CA ARG A 218 8.56 7.77 24.66
C ARG A 218 8.47 6.46 25.46
N PHE A 219 7.35 5.78 25.40
CA PHE A 219 7.17 4.50 26.08
C PHE A 219 8.05 3.40 25.44
N ALA A 220 8.09 3.35 24.12
CA ALA A 220 8.96 2.44 23.39
C ALA A 220 10.44 2.71 23.68
N ASN A 221 10.83 4.01 23.68
CA ASN A 221 12.19 4.44 23.99
C ASN A 221 12.59 4.08 25.42
N TRP A 222 11.65 4.17 26.37
CA TRP A 222 11.85 3.73 27.75
C TRP A 222 12.00 2.22 27.87
N LEU A 223 11.11 1.42 27.25
CA LEU A 223 11.17 -0.05 27.28
C LEU A 223 12.52 -0.59 26.73
N ARG A 224 13.02 0.00 25.66
CA ARG A 224 14.29 -0.43 25.03
C ARG A 224 15.52 -0.26 25.92
N ARG A 225 15.44 0.57 26.97
CA ARG A 225 16.54 0.72 27.94
C ARG A 225 16.62 -0.48 28.89
N TRP A 226 15.54 -1.20 29.07
CA TRP A 226 15.41 -2.24 30.08
C TRP A 226 15.18 -3.65 29.53
N LEU A 227 14.68 -3.75 28.31
CA LEU A 227 14.30 -5.03 27.72
C LEU A 227 15.10 -5.33 26.44
N PRO A 228 15.32 -6.63 26.13
CA PRO A 228 15.88 -7.02 24.83
C PRO A 228 15.07 -6.41 23.67
N PRO A 229 15.75 -5.99 22.56
CA PRO A 229 15.11 -5.24 21.48
C PRO A 229 13.84 -5.87 20.92
N MET A 230 13.84 -7.18 20.65
CA MET A 230 12.66 -7.87 20.14
C MET A 230 11.50 -7.94 21.13
N LEU A 231 11.79 -8.07 22.44
CA LEU A 231 10.73 -8.11 23.44
C LEU A 231 10.07 -6.72 23.57
N ALA A 232 10.87 -5.65 23.69
CA ALA A 232 10.37 -4.29 23.70
C ALA A 232 9.55 -3.98 22.44
N TYR A 233 10.07 -4.35 21.26
CA TYR A 233 9.40 -4.20 19.98
C TYR A 233 8.04 -4.88 19.95
N ASN A 234 7.95 -6.14 20.35
CA ASN A 234 6.70 -6.89 20.35
C ASN A 234 5.65 -6.32 21.31
N ILE A 235 6.05 -5.88 22.50
CA ILE A 235 5.14 -5.22 23.45
C ILE A 235 4.55 -3.96 22.82
N VAL A 236 5.39 -3.10 22.24
CA VAL A 236 4.94 -1.86 21.61
C VAL A 236 4.08 -2.15 20.37
N ARG A 237 4.49 -3.11 19.54
CA ARG A 237 3.73 -3.56 18.34
C ARG A 237 2.30 -3.96 18.73
N TRP A 238 2.12 -4.84 19.70
CA TRP A 238 0.80 -5.28 20.13
C TRP A 238 -0.02 -4.16 20.79
N ARG A 239 0.61 -3.30 21.59
CA ARG A 239 -0.05 -2.09 22.11
C ARG A 239 -0.59 -1.21 20.97
N ASN A 240 0.24 -0.94 19.95
CA ASN A 240 -0.14 -0.09 18.84
C ASN A 240 -1.22 -0.74 17.97
N VAL A 241 -1.15 -2.03 17.71
CA VAL A 241 -2.20 -2.79 17.03
C VAL A 241 -3.53 -2.68 17.80
N ALA A 242 -3.51 -2.92 19.12
CA ALA A 242 -4.71 -2.84 19.95
C ALA A 242 -5.31 -1.42 19.94
N LEU A 243 -4.47 -0.39 20.04
CA LEU A 243 -4.89 1.00 19.97
C LEU A 243 -5.50 1.36 18.60
N GLN A 244 -4.85 0.98 17.49
CA GLN A 244 -5.36 1.22 16.14
C GLN A 244 -6.72 0.55 15.94
N GLN A 245 -6.87 -0.70 16.37
CA GLN A 245 -8.15 -1.42 16.28
C GLN A 245 -9.23 -0.81 17.17
N TRP A 246 -8.87 -0.34 18.35
CA TRP A 246 -9.82 0.34 19.24
C TRP A 246 -10.31 1.65 18.62
N VAL A 247 -9.40 2.48 18.08
CA VAL A 247 -9.76 3.74 17.41
C VAL A 247 -10.63 3.47 16.18
N PHE A 248 -10.29 2.45 15.37
CA PHE A 248 -11.10 2.06 14.22
C PHE A 248 -12.52 1.62 14.63
N ARG A 249 -12.66 0.77 15.68
CA ARG A 249 -13.98 0.39 16.21
C ARG A 249 -14.76 1.61 16.71
N LEU A 250 -14.09 2.54 17.38
CA LEU A 250 -14.71 3.79 17.84
C LEU A 250 -15.19 4.64 16.64
N ALA A 251 -14.42 4.72 15.59
CA ALA A 251 -14.79 5.42 14.36
C ALA A 251 -16.06 4.85 13.72
N ARG A 252 -16.18 3.52 13.70
CA ARG A 252 -17.36 2.84 13.10
C ARG A 252 -18.58 2.83 14.03
N SER A 253 -18.39 2.76 15.35
CA SER A 253 -19.51 2.65 16.34
C SER A 253 -20.00 4.00 16.86
N LYS A 254 -19.12 5.00 16.97
CA LYS A 254 -19.44 6.33 17.54
C LYS A 254 -18.74 7.43 16.74
N PRO A 255 -19.04 7.58 15.43
CA PRO A 255 -18.34 8.49 14.53
C PRO A 255 -18.39 9.94 15.02
N GLU A 256 -19.54 10.43 15.47
CA GLU A 256 -19.68 11.82 15.91
C GLU A 256 -18.83 12.15 17.15
N LYS A 257 -18.67 11.18 18.08
CA LYS A 257 -17.79 11.35 19.25
C LYS A 257 -16.33 11.49 18.81
N LEU A 258 -15.89 10.66 17.87
CA LEU A 258 -14.53 10.74 17.35
C LEU A 258 -14.32 12.01 16.53
N LYS A 259 -15.28 12.38 15.69
CA LYS A 259 -15.27 13.62 14.91
C LYS A 259 -15.07 14.84 15.81
N LYS A 260 -15.90 14.97 16.85
CA LYS A 260 -15.77 16.05 17.84
C LYS A 260 -14.38 16.10 18.47
N LYS A 261 -13.82 14.95 18.84
CA LYS A 261 -12.48 14.87 19.43
C LYS A 261 -11.37 15.28 18.45
N LEU A 262 -11.46 14.82 17.19
CA LEU A 262 -10.47 15.18 16.16
C LEU A 262 -10.50 16.68 15.87
N LEU A 263 -11.68 17.24 15.64
CA LEU A 263 -11.83 18.66 15.34
C LEU A 263 -11.47 19.55 16.52
N GLY A 264 -11.82 19.14 17.75
CA GLY A 264 -11.38 19.84 18.97
C GLY A 264 -9.86 19.88 19.10
N GLY A 265 -9.19 18.76 18.83
CA GLY A 265 -7.71 18.73 18.84
C GLY A 265 -7.07 19.63 17.78
N VAL A 266 -7.67 19.76 16.60
CA VAL A 266 -7.21 20.71 15.57
C VAL A 266 -7.44 22.15 16.02
N GLN A 267 -8.60 22.47 16.61
CA GLN A 267 -8.91 23.80 17.13
C GLN A 267 -7.94 24.21 18.25
N ASP A 268 -7.64 23.28 19.16
CA ASP A 268 -6.67 23.53 20.25
C ASP A 268 -5.28 23.88 19.71
N LEU A 269 -4.85 23.27 18.61
CA LEU A 269 -3.54 23.49 17.99
C LEU A 269 -3.48 24.77 17.17
N LEU A 270 -4.55 25.15 16.49
CA LEU A 270 -4.60 26.34 15.63
C LEU A 270 -5.04 27.61 16.36
N GLY A 271 -5.67 27.47 17.53
CA GLY A 271 -6.22 28.57 18.32
C GLY A 271 -7.71 28.82 18.04
N PRO A 272 -8.38 29.56 18.96
CA PRO A 272 -9.84 29.72 18.95
C PRO A 272 -10.37 30.48 17.74
N ASP A 273 -9.60 31.39 17.17
CA ASP A 273 -10.02 32.28 16.06
C ASP A 273 -9.85 31.66 14.68
N TYR A 274 -9.23 30.47 14.58
CA TYR A 274 -9.02 29.81 13.29
C TYR A 274 -10.32 29.13 12.80
N ASP A 275 -10.65 29.30 11.52
CA ASP A 275 -11.85 28.69 10.91
C ASP A 275 -11.67 27.19 10.61
N VAL A 276 -11.65 26.38 11.67
CA VAL A 276 -11.59 24.90 11.57
C VAL A 276 -12.82 24.35 10.86
N LYS A 277 -13.95 25.03 10.93
CA LYS A 277 -15.20 24.60 10.27
C LYS A 277 -15.02 24.54 8.76
N THR A 278 -14.45 25.56 8.14
CA THR A 278 -14.23 25.62 6.69
C THR A 278 -13.04 24.75 6.27
N HIS A 279 -11.93 24.79 7.02
CA HIS A 279 -10.67 24.27 6.54
C HIS A 279 -10.33 22.85 7.01
N PHE A 280 -10.97 22.35 8.08
CA PHE A 280 -10.63 21.06 8.67
C PHE A 280 -11.83 20.17 9.02
N THR A 281 -13.06 20.55 8.59
CA THR A 281 -14.25 19.74 8.87
C THR A 281 -14.73 19.01 7.61
N PRO A 282 -14.39 17.72 7.44
CA PRO A 282 -14.88 16.90 6.34
C PRO A 282 -16.38 16.65 6.41
N THR A 283 -17.00 16.42 5.25
CA THR A 283 -18.42 16.06 5.13
C THR A 283 -18.71 14.57 5.35
N TYR A 284 -17.67 13.75 5.46
CA TYR A 284 -17.74 12.30 5.67
C TYR A 284 -17.33 11.93 7.11
N ASN A 285 -17.58 10.68 7.51
CA ASN A 285 -17.21 10.21 8.85
C ASN A 285 -15.73 9.78 8.94
N PRO A 286 -15.11 9.84 10.14
CA PRO A 286 -13.77 9.32 10.33
C PRO A 286 -13.66 7.85 9.87
N TRP A 287 -12.60 7.53 9.11
CA TRP A 287 -12.31 6.23 8.50
C TRP A 287 -13.20 5.81 7.32
N GLU A 288 -14.10 6.64 6.80
CA GLU A 288 -14.66 6.48 5.46
C GLU A 288 -13.61 6.83 4.39
N GLN A 289 -12.68 7.70 4.75
CA GLN A 289 -11.43 7.99 4.03
C GLN A 289 -10.26 7.99 5.03
N ARG A 290 -9.03 8.03 4.53
CA ARG A 290 -7.84 8.02 5.39
C ARG A 290 -7.83 9.21 6.35
N LEU A 291 -7.43 8.93 7.58
CA LEU A 291 -7.07 9.93 8.58
C LEU A 291 -5.59 10.28 8.37
N CYS A 292 -5.28 11.57 8.14
CA CYS A 292 -3.91 12.01 7.94
C CYS A 292 -3.20 12.22 9.28
N LEU A 293 -1.99 11.68 9.40
CA LEU A 293 -1.13 11.85 10.55
C LEU A 293 -0.24 13.10 10.37
N VAL A 294 -0.22 13.96 11.40
CA VAL A 294 0.63 15.15 11.51
C VAL A 294 1.60 14.93 12.68
N PRO A 295 2.84 14.48 12.44
CA PRO A 295 3.81 14.31 13.50
C PRO A 295 4.22 15.65 14.12
N ASP A 296 4.40 15.66 15.44
CA ASP A 296 4.93 16.81 16.22
C ASP A 296 4.24 18.16 15.90
N HIS A 297 2.96 18.14 15.47
CA HIS A 297 2.17 19.33 15.11
C HIS A 297 2.69 20.15 13.92
N ASP A 298 3.67 19.66 13.15
CA ASP A 298 4.45 20.41 12.16
C ASP A 298 3.61 21.23 11.17
N LEU A 299 2.52 20.65 10.62
CA LEU A 299 1.60 21.38 9.73
C LEU A 299 0.86 22.50 10.47
N PHE A 300 0.36 22.22 11.68
CA PHE A 300 -0.39 23.19 12.47
C PHE A 300 0.50 24.35 12.94
N ASP A 301 1.74 24.06 13.29
CA ASP A 301 2.73 25.07 13.64
C ASP A 301 3.07 25.96 12.45
N ALA A 302 3.26 25.37 11.26
CA ALA A 302 3.49 26.13 10.03
C ALA A 302 2.33 27.08 9.69
N ILE A 303 1.08 26.65 9.93
CA ILE A 303 -0.12 27.48 9.73
C ILE A 303 -0.22 28.57 10.78
N ARG A 304 -0.06 28.24 12.05
CA ARG A 304 -0.14 29.18 13.17
C ARG A 304 0.93 30.29 13.10
N GLU A 305 2.11 29.94 12.61
CA GLU A 305 3.22 30.88 12.41
C GLU A 305 3.14 31.66 11.11
N GLY A 306 2.11 31.47 10.29
CA GLY A 306 1.90 32.17 9.02
C GLY A 306 2.87 31.75 7.91
N ARG A 307 3.60 30.63 8.06
CA ARG A 307 4.48 30.07 7.04
C ARG A 307 3.72 29.26 5.99
N ALA A 308 2.56 28.75 6.37
CA ALA A 308 1.65 28.06 5.47
C ALA A 308 0.22 28.61 5.61
N GLU A 309 -0.56 28.55 4.52
CA GLU A 309 -1.97 28.92 4.49
C GLU A 309 -2.81 27.76 3.96
N VAL A 310 -4.10 27.73 4.31
CA VAL A 310 -5.07 26.78 3.78
C VAL A 310 -6.16 27.55 3.00
N ALA A 311 -6.34 27.16 1.75
CA ALA A 311 -7.46 27.62 0.92
C ALA A 311 -8.40 26.44 0.64
N THR A 312 -9.69 26.59 0.98
CA THR A 312 -10.71 25.57 0.73
C THR A 312 -11.69 26.10 -0.30
N ASP A 313 -11.49 25.72 -1.56
CA ASP A 313 -12.30 26.16 -2.69
C ASP A 313 -12.10 25.27 -3.91
N HIS A 314 -12.95 25.44 -4.92
CA HIS A 314 -12.82 24.80 -6.21
C HIS A 314 -11.93 25.61 -7.15
N ILE A 315 -11.08 24.94 -7.90
CA ILE A 315 -10.31 25.53 -8.98
C ILE A 315 -11.29 25.88 -10.11
N ASP A 316 -11.22 27.13 -10.61
CA ASP A 316 -11.86 27.52 -11.85
C ASP A 316 -10.93 27.19 -13.01
N ARG A 317 -9.78 27.85 -13.06
CA ARG A 317 -8.74 27.59 -14.05
C ARG A 317 -7.35 28.01 -13.56
N PHE A 318 -6.35 27.56 -14.24
CA PHE A 318 -4.99 28.10 -14.06
C PHE A 318 -4.85 29.38 -14.90
N THR A 319 -4.02 30.28 -14.41
CA THR A 319 -3.66 31.54 -15.07
C THR A 319 -2.17 31.54 -15.35
N GLN A 320 -1.67 32.57 -16.02
CA GLN A 320 -0.23 32.71 -16.28
C GLN A 320 0.61 32.79 -14.98
N THR A 321 0.03 33.27 -13.88
CA THR A 321 0.74 33.55 -12.61
C THR A 321 0.22 32.77 -11.41
N GLY A 322 -0.74 31.84 -11.60
CA GLY A 322 -1.30 31.09 -10.48
C GLY A 322 -2.61 30.37 -10.77
N ILE A 323 -3.50 30.33 -9.81
CA ILE A 323 -4.78 29.62 -9.88
C ILE A 323 -5.93 30.55 -9.52
N LEU A 324 -6.91 30.68 -10.44
CA LEU A 324 -8.18 31.32 -10.17
C LEU A 324 -9.14 30.31 -9.54
N LEU A 325 -9.73 30.68 -8.42
CA LEU A 325 -10.72 29.89 -7.70
C LEU A 325 -12.15 30.26 -8.09
N LYS A 326 -13.11 29.39 -7.84
CA LYS A 326 -14.55 29.66 -8.10
C LYS A 326 -15.11 30.84 -7.31
N SER A 327 -14.54 31.13 -6.14
CA SER A 327 -14.87 32.33 -5.37
C SER A 327 -14.44 33.66 -6.02
N GLY A 328 -13.64 33.60 -7.08
CA GLY A 328 -13.00 34.76 -7.71
C GLY A 328 -11.64 35.13 -7.10
N LYS A 329 -11.21 34.48 -6.00
CA LYS A 329 -9.88 34.68 -5.43
C LYS A 329 -8.81 34.07 -6.35
N THR A 330 -7.73 34.81 -6.58
CA THR A 330 -6.54 34.28 -7.27
C THR A 330 -5.46 33.89 -6.24
N LEU A 331 -4.92 32.70 -6.38
CA LEU A 331 -3.73 32.24 -5.65
C LEU A 331 -2.52 32.40 -6.57
N GLU A 332 -1.68 33.36 -6.27
CA GLU A 332 -0.43 33.57 -6.99
C GLU A 332 0.55 32.44 -6.67
N ALA A 333 1.23 31.89 -7.69
CA ALA A 333 2.17 30.80 -7.54
C ALA A 333 3.35 30.92 -8.51
N ASP A 334 4.52 30.54 -8.03
CA ASP A 334 5.71 30.33 -8.84
C ASP A 334 5.87 28.84 -9.17
N ILE A 335 5.34 27.97 -8.26
CA ILE A 335 5.31 26.52 -8.38
C ILE A 335 3.93 26.01 -7.96
N ILE A 336 3.38 25.08 -8.75
CA ILE A 336 2.15 24.35 -8.42
C ILE A 336 2.51 22.87 -8.26
N VAL A 337 2.15 22.30 -7.10
CA VAL A 337 2.34 20.87 -6.81
C VAL A 337 0.99 20.17 -6.83
N THR A 338 0.80 19.23 -7.76
CA THR A 338 -0.44 18.48 -7.92
C THR A 338 -0.45 17.24 -7.03
N ALA A 339 -0.64 17.42 -5.70
CA ALA A 339 -0.79 16.33 -4.74
C ALA A 339 -2.21 15.73 -4.82
N THR A 340 -2.70 15.48 -6.03
CA THR A 340 -4.09 15.13 -6.37
C THR A 340 -4.40 13.64 -6.31
N GLY A 341 -3.41 12.85 -5.90
CA GLY A 341 -3.55 11.42 -5.63
C GLY A 341 -2.78 10.53 -6.59
N LEU A 342 -2.95 9.22 -6.38
CA LEU A 342 -2.26 8.18 -7.10
C LEU A 342 -3.23 7.46 -8.04
N GLU A 343 -2.68 6.72 -9.00
CA GLU A 343 -3.41 5.74 -9.77
C GLU A 343 -3.18 4.34 -9.21
N LEU A 344 -4.25 3.57 -9.12
CA LEU A 344 -4.16 2.16 -8.73
C LEU A 344 -3.88 1.30 -9.95
N LEU A 345 -3.04 0.30 -9.76
CA LEU A 345 -2.73 -0.70 -10.77
C LEU A 345 -2.61 -2.07 -10.09
N PHE A 346 -3.61 -2.90 -10.31
CA PHE A 346 -3.67 -4.22 -9.68
C PHE A 346 -2.54 -5.12 -10.22
N MET A 347 -1.76 -5.73 -9.32
CA MET A 347 -0.61 -6.60 -9.64
C MET A 347 0.35 -6.01 -10.70
N ALA A 348 0.67 -4.71 -10.59
CA ALA A 348 1.50 -4.00 -11.57
C ALA A 348 0.99 -4.07 -13.04
N GLY A 349 -0.27 -4.44 -13.25
CA GLY A 349 -0.88 -4.52 -14.58
C GLY A 349 -0.42 -5.69 -15.45
N ILE A 350 0.18 -6.73 -14.85
CA ILE A 350 0.66 -7.89 -15.62
C ILE A 350 -0.50 -8.64 -16.29
N ASP A 351 -0.23 -9.16 -17.50
CA ASP A 351 -1.16 -10.07 -18.18
C ASP A 351 -1.05 -11.48 -17.59
N VAL A 352 -2.15 -11.97 -17.03
CA VAL A 352 -2.22 -13.33 -16.46
C VAL A 352 -3.12 -14.21 -17.31
N THR A 353 -2.60 -15.39 -17.68
CA THR A 353 -3.35 -16.38 -18.44
C THR A 353 -3.32 -17.76 -17.77
N LEU A 354 -4.40 -18.53 -17.90
CA LEU A 354 -4.50 -19.92 -17.50
C LEU A 354 -4.82 -20.75 -18.75
N ASP A 355 -3.90 -21.64 -19.15
CA ASP A 355 -4.01 -22.46 -20.37
C ASP A 355 -4.41 -21.62 -21.61
N GLY A 356 -3.76 -20.46 -21.76
CA GLY A 356 -3.98 -19.53 -22.87
C GLY A 356 -5.22 -18.62 -22.74
N ARG A 357 -6.03 -18.76 -21.67
CA ARG A 357 -7.19 -17.89 -21.43
C ARG A 357 -6.84 -16.78 -20.43
N LYS A 358 -7.13 -15.54 -20.77
CA LYS A 358 -6.90 -14.39 -19.89
C LYS A 358 -7.72 -14.48 -18.61
N VAL A 359 -7.08 -14.21 -17.45
CA VAL A 359 -7.76 -14.12 -16.16
C VAL A 359 -8.38 -12.73 -16.01
N GLU A 360 -9.69 -12.69 -15.83
CA GLU A 360 -10.41 -11.45 -15.53
C GLU A 360 -10.56 -11.30 -14.00
N PHE A 361 -9.56 -10.71 -13.33
CA PHE A 361 -9.57 -10.57 -11.86
C PHE A 361 -10.84 -9.93 -11.30
N PRO A 362 -11.49 -8.94 -11.95
CA PRO A 362 -12.76 -8.40 -11.48
C PRO A 362 -13.91 -9.41 -11.40
N LYS A 363 -13.78 -10.55 -12.04
CA LYS A 363 -14.76 -11.66 -11.96
C LYS A 363 -14.40 -12.68 -10.87
N THR A 364 -13.20 -12.64 -10.30
CA THR A 364 -12.73 -13.57 -9.27
C THR A 364 -13.09 -13.08 -7.87
N TYR A 365 -13.12 -14.00 -6.92
CA TYR A 365 -13.26 -13.72 -5.49
C TYR A 365 -11.92 -13.91 -4.77
N GLY A 366 -11.62 -13.01 -3.85
CA GLY A 366 -10.41 -13.09 -3.06
C GLY A 366 -10.53 -14.05 -1.88
N TYR A 367 -9.72 -15.11 -1.90
CA TYR A 367 -9.59 -16.05 -0.80
C TYR A 367 -8.61 -15.50 0.24
N LYS A 368 -9.09 -15.32 1.48
CA LYS A 368 -8.35 -14.72 2.62
C LYS A 368 -7.71 -13.37 2.30
N GLY A 369 -8.12 -12.74 1.18
CA GLY A 369 -7.54 -11.49 0.70
C GLY A 369 -6.15 -11.64 0.08
N ILE A 370 -5.72 -12.85 -0.31
CA ILE A 370 -4.36 -13.11 -0.81
C ILE A 370 -4.28 -14.01 -2.04
N MET A 371 -5.27 -14.87 -2.28
CA MET A 371 -5.36 -15.72 -3.48
C MET A 371 -6.73 -15.50 -4.14
N PHE A 372 -6.97 -16.12 -5.30
CA PHE A 372 -8.16 -15.83 -6.11
C PHE A 372 -8.88 -17.11 -6.53
N SER A 373 -10.21 -17.08 -6.54
CA SER A 373 -11.01 -18.22 -6.94
C SER A 373 -10.63 -18.71 -8.35
N GLY A 374 -10.35 -19.99 -8.48
CA GLY A 374 -10.00 -20.65 -9.74
C GLY A 374 -8.62 -20.34 -10.30
N VAL A 375 -7.76 -19.57 -9.56
CA VAL A 375 -6.41 -19.26 -10.00
C VAL A 375 -5.40 -20.08 -9.18
N PRO A 376 -4.70 -21.04 -9.78
CA PRO A 376 -3.78 -21.92 -9.07
C PRO A 376 -2.45 -21.23 -8.74
N ASN A 377 -1.86 -21.54 -7.61
CA ASN A 377 -0.47 -21.21 -7.21
C ASN A 377 -0.09 -19.74 -7.44
N LEU A 378 -1.04 -18.82 -7.25
CA LEU A 378 -0.81 -17.38 -7.34
C LEU A 378 -1.33 -16.68 -6.09
N ALA A 379 -0.48 -15.85 -5.51
CA ALA A 379 -0.86 -15.02 -4.38
C ALA A 379 -0.43 -13.56 -4.57
N VAL A 380 -1.05 -12.65 -3.80
CA VAL A 380 -0.74 -11.23 -3.78
C VAL A 380 -0.50 -10.77 -2.35
N ALA A 381 0.51 -9.93 -2.13
CA ALA A 381 0.66 -9.18 -0.90
C ALA A 381 -0.28 -7.96 -0.95
N PHE A 382 -1.29 -7.98 -0.10
CA PHE A 382 -2.22 -6.86 0.06
C PHE A 382 -2.41 -6.54 1.54
N GLY A 383 -2.18 -5.30 1.94
CA GLY A 383 -2.23 -4.86 3.32
C GLY A 383 -3.64 -4.51 3.82
N TYR A 384 -3.69 -3.98 5.04
CA TYR A 384 -4.92 -3.43 5.61
C TYR A 384 -5.19 -2.01 5.13
N THR A 385 -6.47 -1.63 5.07
CA THR A 385 -6.87 -0.23 4.86
C THR A 385 -6.94 0.56 6.17
N ASN A 386 -7.01 -0.13 7.30
CA ASN A 386 -7.19 0.42 8.65
C ASN A 386 -5.99 0.19 9.59
N ALA A 387 -4.90 -0.39 9.08
CA ALA A 387 -3.69 -0.67 9.85
C ALA A 387 -2.46 -0.68 8.91
N SER A 388 -1.27 -0.83 9.48
CA SER A 388 -0.02 -0.86 8.73
C SER A 388 0.04 -2.04 7.75
N TRP A 389 0.61 -1.77 6.58
CA TRP A 389 0.70 -2.71 5.46
C TRP A 389 1.39 -4.03 5.82
N THR A 390 2.53 -3.93 6.49
CA THR A 390 3.41 -5.08 6.77
C THR A 390 2.77 -6.08 7.74
N LEU A 391 1.85 -5.63 8.60
CA LEU A 391 1.09 -6.55 9.46
C LEU A 391 0.42 -7.68 8.68
N LYS A 392 -0.18 -7.37 7.52
CA LYS A 392 -0.80 -8.38 6.65
C LYS A 392 0.22 -9.07 5.76
N ALA A 393 1.21 -8.34 5.23
CA ALA A 393 2.22 -8.87 4.34
C ALA A 393 3.06 -9.97 5.01
N ASP A 394 3.46 -9.78 6.28
CA ASP A 394 4.14 -10.81 7.08
C ASP A 394 3.28 -12.06 7.25
N LEU A 395 2.02 -11.89 7.66
CA LEU A 395 1.08 -13.02 7.81
C LEU A 395 0.84 -13.76 6.50
N THR A 396 0.73 -13.03 5.39
CA THR A 396 0.59 -13.62 4.07
C THR A 396 1.79 -14.48 3.72
N SER A 397 3.01 -13.96 3.91
CA SER A 397 4.25 -14.70 3.62
C SER A 397 4.41 -15.94 4.51
N GLU A 398 4.10 -15.84 5.81
CA GLU A 398 4.07 -16.98 6.73
C GLU A 398 3.07 -18.05 6.28
N TYR A 399 1.87 -17.62 5.88
CA TYR A 399 0.83 -18.56 5.41
C TYR A 399 1.24 -19.24 4.11
N LEU A 400 1.81 -18.51 3.16
CA LEU A 400 2.30 -19.11 1.91
C LEU A 400 3.40 -20.13 2.16
N CYS A 401 4.31 -19.89 3.12
CA CYS A 401 5.28 -20.90 3.53
C CYS A 401 4.58 -22.16 4.07
N ARG A 402 3.50 -22.02 4.86
CA ARG A 402 2.70 -23.15 5.32
C ARG A 402 2.03 -23.90 4.17
N VAL A 403 1.49 -23.18 3.19
CA VAL A 403 0.91 -23.78 1.96
C VAL A 403 1.96 -24.58 1.21
N LEU A 404 3.15 -24.02 0.98
CA LEU A 404 4.25 -24.71 0.28
C LEU A 404 4.72 -25.97 1.02
N ASN A 405 4.84 -25.90 2.35
CA ASN A 405 5.23 -27.05 3.15
C ASN A 405 4.15 -28.13 3.13
N HIS A 406 2.88 -27.77 3.24
CA HIS A 406 1.76 -28.70 3.11
C HIS A 406 1.75 -29.39 1.73
N MET A 407 2.00 -28.64 0.65
CA MET A 407 2.13 -29.23 -0.70
C MET A 407 3.27 -30.25 -0.78
N THR A 408 4.40 -29.99 -0.10
CA THR A 408 5.51 -30.96 -0.03
C THR A 408 5.10 -32.22 0.75
N GLU A 409 4.50 -32.05 1.93
CA GLU A 409 4.07 -33.13 2.82
C GLU A 409 3.02 -34.03 2.16
N THR A 410 2.12 -33.46 1.37
CA THR A 410 1.04 -34.19 0.68
C THR A 410 1.42 -34.66 -0.72
N GLY A 411 2.59 -34.24 -1.23
CA GLY A 411 3.02 -34.53 -2.59
C GLY A 411 2.13 -33.95 -3.66
N THR A 412 1.51 -32.77 -3.39
CA THR A 412 0.65 -32.04 -4.32
C THR A 412 1.41 -30.92 -5.03
N ASP A 413 1.02 -30.61 -6.26
CA ASP A 413 1.67 -29.63 -7.13
C ASP A 413 0.85 -28.34 -7.29
N VAL A 414 -0.42 -28.41 -6.98
CA VAL A 414 -1.40 -27.33 -7.26
C VAL A 414 -2.21 -27.02 -6.01
N ALA A 415 -2.32 -25.73 -5.69
CA ALA A 415 -3.18 -25.19 -4.64
C ALA A 415 -4.10 -24.14 -5.26
N THR A 416 -5.42 -24.43 -5.35
CA THR A 416 -6.41 -23.56 -5.98
C THR A 416 -7.56 -23.25 -5.05
N PRO A 417 -7.81 -21.97 -4.71
CA PRO A 417 -9.03 -21.58 -4.02
C PRO A 417 -10.24 -21.88 -4.90
N THR A 418 -11.17 -22.71 -4.43
CA THR A 418 -12.33 -23.14 -5.18
C THR A 418 -13.61 -22.56 -4.58
N LEU A 419 -14.35 -21.81 -5.39
CA LEU A 419 -15.64 -21.24 -5.01
C LEU A 419 -16.74 -22.24 -5.39
N ASP A 420 -17.37 -22.88 -4.39
CA ASP A 420 -18.43 -23.86 -4.62
C ASP A 420 -19.81 -23.23 -4.74
N ASP A 421 -20.00 -22.00 -4.26
CA ASP A 421 -21.24 -21.25 -4.36
C ASP A 421 -21.15 -20.15 -5.43
N PRO A 422 -21.63 -20.42 -6.66
CA PRO A 422 -21.62 -19.41 -7.73
C PRO A 422 -22.60 -18.25 -7.48
N ALA A 423 -23.56 -18.44 -6.58
CA ALA A 423 -24.54 -17.42 -6.19
C ALA A 423 -24.09 -16.54 -5.02
N MET A 424 -22.84 -16.70 -4.55
CA MET A 424 -22.30 -15.88 -3.47
C MET A 424 -22.43 -14.38 -3.78
N GLU A 425 -23.10 -13.67 -2.90
CA GLU A 425 -23.19 -12.21 -3.00
C GLU A 425 -21.80 -11.57 -2.91
N SER A 426 -21.54 -10.66 -3.84
CA SER A 426 -20.24 -9.99 -3.93
C SER A 426 -20.29 -8.58 -3.35
N GLU A 427 -19.17 -8.19 -2.73
CA GLU A 427 -18.86 -6.83 -2.32
C GLU A 427 -17.58 -6.35 -3.05
N PRO A 428 -17.36 -5.03 -3.20
CA PRO A 428 -16.08 -4.52 -3.68
C PRO A 428 -14.93 -5.01 -2.80
N TRP A 429 -13.76 -5.29 -3.40
CA TRP A 429 -12.56 -5.74 -2.71
C TRP A 429 -12.18 -4.85 -1.51
N ILE A 430 -12.38 -3.55 -1.64
CA ILE A 430 -12.04 -2.54 -0.65
C ILE A 430 -13.25 -1.65 -0.42
N ASP A 431 -13.71 -1.56 0.82
CA ASP A 431 -14.72 -0.61 1.27
C ASP A 431 -14.04 0.70 1.71
N PHE A 432 -13.69 1.55 0.71
CA PHE A 432 -13.04 2.83 0.95
C PHE A 432 -13.52 3.88 -0.06
N SER A 433 -14.01 5.01 0.44
CA SER A 433 -14.70 5.99 -0.39
C SER A 433 -13.78 7.04 -1.04
N SER A 434 -12.46 6.97 -0.84
CA SER A 434 -11.52 7.93 -1.42
C SER A 434 -11.47 7.85 -2.95
N GLY A 435 -11.26 9.01 -3.59
CA GLY A 435 -11.38 9.16 -5.04
C GLY A 435 -10.45 8.24 -5.84
N TYR A 436 -9.21 8.00 -5.37
CA TYR A 436 -8.26 7.15 -6.06
C TYR A 436 -8.66 5.67 -6.02
N PHE A 437 -9.28 5.19 -4.93
CA PHE A 437 -9.86 3.85 -4.89
C PHE A 437 -11.03 3.73 -5.86
N LYS A 438 -11.99 4.66 -5.82
CA LYS A 438 -13.16 4.63 -6.72
C LYS A 438 -12.76 4.56 -8.20
N ARG A 439 -11.69 5.27 -8.59
CA ARG A 439 -11.18 5.22 -9.98
C ARG A 439 -10.58 3.87 -10.35
N GLY A 440 -9.90 3.19 -9.43
CA GLY A 440 -9.13 1.96 -9.71
C GLY A 440 -9.84 0.65 -9.39
N LEU A 441 -10.92 0.66 -8.58
CA LEU A 441 -11.56 -0.56 -8.07
C LEU A 441 -12.05 -1.54 -9.14
N HIS A 442 -12.36 -1.05 -10.33
CA HIS A 442 -12.80 -1.88 -11.46
C HIS A 442 -11.76 -2.91 -11.92
N GLN A 443 -10.48 -2.75 -11.51
CA GLN A 443 -9.38 -3.69 -11.82
C GLN A 443 -9.23 -4.80 -10.77
N PHE A 444 -9.84 -4.62 -9.59
CA PHE A 444 -9.65 -5.50 -8.45
C PHE A 444 -10.66 -6.65 -8.43
N PRO A 445 -10.33 -7.78 -7.80
CA PRO A 445 -11.28 -8.86 -7.57
C PRO A 445 -12.44 -8.41 -6.68
N LYS A 446 -13.42 -9.28 -6.54
CA LYS A 446 -14.52 -9.13 -5.59
C LYS A 446 -14.16 -9.79 -4.26
N GLN A 447 -14.93 -9.47 -3.23
CA GLN A 447 -14.98 -10.25 -2.00
C GLN A 447 -16.40 -10.73 -1.73
N GLY A 448 -16.52 -11.83 -0.97
CA GLY A 448 -17.78 -12.31 -0.43
C GLY A 448 -18.12 -11.64 0.89
N LYS A 449 -19.29 -11.97 1.45
CA LYS A 449 -19.75 -11.44 2.74
C LYS A 449 -19.14 -12.14 3.95
N ALA A 450 -18.62 -13.35 3.79
CA ALA A 450 -18.09 -14.18 4.87
C ALA A 450 -16.66 -14.68 4.59
N LEU A 451 -15.94 -15.03 5.65
CA LEU A 451 -14.67 -15.74 5.55
C LEU A 451 -14.88 -17.14 4.93
N PRO A 452 -13.93 -17.65 4.16
CA PRO A 452 -12.62 -17.06 3.85
C PRO A 452 -12.60 -16.11 2.65
N TRP A 453 -13.74 -15.81 2.05
CA TRP A 453 -13.89 -15.01 0.83
C TRP A 453 -13.96 -13.49 1.10
N ARG A 454 -13.79 -13.08 2.34
CA ARG A 454 -13.79 -11.67 2.74
C ARG A 454 -12.40 -11.22 3.17
N LEU A 455 -12.02 -9.99 2.79
CA LEU A 455 -10.82 -9.32 3.29
C LEU A 455 -11.06 -8.92 4.75
N ASN A 456 -10.45 -9.67 5.68
CA ASN A 456 -10.59 -9.38 7.10
C ASN A 456 -9.74 -8.16 7.48
N GLN A 457 -10.38 -7.14 8.05
CA GLN A 457 -9.72 -5.91 8.51
C GLN A 457 -9.38 -5.99 10.02
N ASN A 458 -9.07 -7.19 10.51
CA ASN A 458 -8.76 -7.47 11.91
C ASN A 458 -7.48 -8.30 12.05
N TYR A 459 -6.39 -7.64 12.43
CA TYR A 459 -5.08 -8.30 12.56
C TYR A 459 -5.08 -9.48 13.53
N ALA A 460 -5.74 -9.36 14.72
CA ALA A 460 -5.78 -10.46 15.69
C ALA A 460 -6.56 -11.68 15.14
N GLY A 461 -7.65 -11.44 14.40
CA GLY A 461 -8.39 -12.47 13.69
C GLY A 461 -7.55 -13.12 12.59
N ASP A 462 -6.79 -12.31 11.85
CA ASP A 462 -5.89 -12.80 10.81
C ASP A 462 -4.72 -13.61 11.39
N VAL A 463 -4.13 -13.20 12.50
CA VAL A 463 -3.12 -14.03 13.21
C VAL A 463 -3.66 -15.42 13.49
N LYS A 464 -4.89 -15.54 14.00
CA LYS A 464 -5.53 -16.83 14.23
C LYS A 464 -5.73 -17.63 12.92
N MET A 465 -6.22 -16.96 11.87
CA MET A 465 -6.52 -17.60 10.57
C MET A 465 -5.26 -18.01 9.82
N PHE A 466 -4.23 -17.17 9.78
CA PHE A 466 -3.04 -17.41 8.96
C PHE A 466 -2.00 -18.31 9.65
N ARG A 467 -1.85 -18.21 10.99
CA ARG A 467 -0.86 -18.96 11.73
C ARG A 467 -1.38 -20.28 12.30
N HIS A 468 -2.65 -20.34 12.69
CA HIS A 468 -3.14 -21.43 13.50
C HIS A 468 -4.25 -22.27 12.85
N ALA A 469 -5.05 -21.70 11.94
CA ALA A 469 -6.07 -22.48 11.25
C ALA A 469 -5.43 -23.49 10.28
N PRO A 470 -6.10 -24.61 9.97
CA PRO A 470 -5.65 -25.55 8.95
C PRO A 470 -5.40 -24.86 7.62
N VAL A 471 -4.37 -25.30 6.88
CA VAL A 471 -4.11 -24.86 5.51
C VAL A 471 -5.11 -25.49 4.56
N ASP A 472 -5.34 -26.79 4.72
CA ASP A 472 -6.41 -27.53 4.06
C ASP A 472 -7.73 -27.24 4.82
N ASP A 473 -8.45 -26.24 4.36
CA ASP A 473 -9.72 -25.76 4.93
C ASP A 473 -10.93 -26.12 4.06
N GLY A 474 -10.75 -27.02 3.08
CA GLY A 474 -11.76 -27.44 2.12
C GLY A 474 -12.05 -26.43 1.02
N VAL A 475 -11.61 -25.17 1.17
CA VAL A 475 -11.75 -24.10 0.16
C VAL A 475 -10.49 -23.99 -0.67
N LEU A 476 -9.31 -24.01 -0.04
CA LEU A 476 -8.04 -24.18 -0.74
C LEU A 476 -7.84 -25.65 -1.07
N ARG A 477 -8.09 -26.04 -2.30
CA ARG A 477 -7.98 -27.42 -2.77
C ARG A 477 -6.60 -27.71 -3.29
N PHE A 478 -6.08 -28.89 -2.90
CA PHE A 478 -4.78 -29.38 -3.31
C PHE A 478 -4.93 -30.55 -4.28
N SER A 479 -4.12 -30.58 -5.35
CA SER A 479 -4.16 -31.64 -6.34
C SER A 479 -2.78 -31.89 -6.98
N LYS A 480 -2.61 -33.02 -7.65
CA LYS A 480 -1.47 -33.25 -8.54
C LYS A 480 -1.70 -32.66 -9.93
N ALA A 481 -0.63 -32.45 -10.68
CA ALA A 481 -0.66 -31.88 -12.02
C ALA A 481 -1.65 -32.62 -12.95
N ALA A 482 -1.64 -33.94 -12.95
CA ALA A 482 -2.53 -34.79 -13.75
C ALA A 482 -4.01 -34.61 -13.37
N ASP A 483 -4.31 -34.45 -12.07
CA ASP A 483 -5.67 -34.30 -11.56
C ASP A 483 -6.25 -32.91 -11.85
N ALA A 484 -5.37 -31.89 -11.88
CA ALA A 484 -5.77 -30.52 -12.17
C ALA A 484 -6.38 -30.34 -13.58
N THR A 485 -6.00 -31.19 -14.54
CA THR A 485 -6.60 -31.22 -15.87
C THR A 485 -7.99 -31.86 -15.92
N ALA A 486 -8.27 -32.81 -15.02
CA ALA A 486 -9.57 -33.47 -14.92
C ALA A 486 -10.66 -32.59 -14.27
N GLN A 487 -10.28 -31.70 -13.35
CA GLN A 487 -11.21 -30.81 -12.65
C GLN A 487 -11.72 -29.61 -13.50
N ARG A 488 -11.20 -29.41 -14.71
CA ARG A 488 -11.56 -28.30 -15.61
C ARG A 488 -12.58 -28.60 -16.69
N ALA A 489 -13.16 -29.80 -16.71
CA ALA A 489 -14.36 -30.08 -17.49
C ALA A 489 -15.54 -30.17 -16.51
N PRO A 490 -16.42 -29.23 -16.33
CA PRO A 490 -17.29 -28.50 -17.27
C PRO A 490 -17.52 -27.05 -16.81
N GLU A 491 -17.96 -26.18 -17.55
CA GLU A 491 -19.24 -25.82 -18.13
C GLU A 491 -19.02 -24.65 -19.08
N ALA A 492 -19.18 -24.95 -20.34
CA ALA A 492 -19.67 -23.96 -21.23
C ALA A 492 -21.10 -23.61 -20.75
N ILE A 493 -21.23 -22.52 -19.99
CA ILE A 493 -22.54 -21.88 -19.87
C ILE A 493 -22.76 -21.24 -21.22
N ALA A 494 -23.71 -21.88 -21.93
CA ALA A 494 -24.23 -21.41 -23.17
C ALA A 494 -24.61 -19.92 -23.04
N ALA A 495 -24.14 -19.17 -24.01
CA ALA A 495 -24.68 -17.86 -24.31
C ALA A 495 -26.12 -18.07 -24.84
N GLU A 496 -27.07 -17.47 -24.21
CA GLU A 496 -28.26 -16.89 -24.80
C GLU A 496 -28.53 -15.53 -24.17
#